data_a52edf278721c9a5b4d25f0c91facc2e
#
_entry.id   a52edf278721c9a5b4d25f0c91facc2e
#
_cell.length_a   1.000
_cell.length_b   1.000
_cell.length_c   1.000
_cell.angle_alpha   90.00
_cell.angle_beta   90.00
_cell.angle_gamma   90.00
#
_symmetry.space_group_name_H-M   'P 1'
#
loop_
_entity.id
_entity.type
_entity.pdbx_description
1 polymer ?
#
loop_
_entity_poly.entity_id
_entity_poly.type
_entity_poly.pdbx_seq_one_letter_code
_entity_poly.pdbx_strand_id
1 'polypeptide(L)'
;MSYQEAKQKYAAIGVDTDAAIARLKTVPISLHCWQGDDVRGFDTDPNKPLTGGIQTTGNYPGRARTPEELMADIDVVLSLCPGTKKINLHASYAIFDEENPWVDRDKLEPKHFRKWMDFCKARGLGADFNPTYFSHPMCDPLTLSSPNEETRRFWINHGKACIRISQYLAEELGQPCTMNIWTGDGFKDVPADRKGPRDRYRASIDEILSEPYDFKLVKPCIESKVFGIGVEAYTVGSAEFALTYAAYNRDKCIPLMDNGHYHPTEVVSDKIPALLAFFPEIALHVTRPIRWDSDHVVLLDDETKEICKEIVRCGGLDGRVNIALDYFDASINRISAWTVGFRNVQKALLSALLTPNDALRALQDEQRFTELMVRQEALKTMPFGDVWDEYCRSCNVPVGTDWFETVQKYERDVLSKRV
;
A
#
# COMPACT_ATOMS: atom_id res chain seq x y z
N MET A 1 -33.37 3.93 -1.83
CA MET A 1 -33.51 5.15 -2.69
C MET A 1 -32.89 4.82 -4.03
N SER A 2 -33.32 5.41 -5.13
CA SER A 2 -32.68 5.20 -6.43
C SER A 2 -31.47 6.10 -6.60
N TYR A 3 -30.54 5.73 -7.48
CA TYR A 3 -29.40 6.58 -7.84
C TYR A 3 -29.86 7.98 -8.28
N GLN A 4 -30.94 8.08 -9.04
CA GLN A 4 -31.46 9.35 -9.52
C GLN A 4 -31.93 10.27 -8.39
N GLU A 5 -32.56 9.71 -7.36
CA GLU A 5 -32.94 10.49 -6.16
C GLU A 5 -31.72 10.91 -5.35
N ALA A 6 -30.71 10.03 -5.23
CA ALA A 6 -29.44 10.39 -4.59
C ALA A 6 -28.74 11.52 -5.35
N LYS A 7 -28.66 11.41 -6.68
CA LYS A 7 -28.08 12.43 -7.57
C LYS A 7 -28.72 13.80 -7.39
N GLN A 8 -30.06 13.86 -7.30
CA GLN A 8 -30.79 15.10 -7.07
C GLN A 8 -30.43 15.74 -5.71
N LYS A 9 -30.31 14.91 -4.66
CA LYS A 9 -29.93 15.39 -3.32
C LYS A 9 -28.51 15.96 -3.29
N TYR A 10 -27.57 15.29 -3.94
CA TYR A 10 -26.19 15.79 -4.07
C TYR A 10 -26.11 17.06 -4.93
N ALA A 11 -26.86 17.12 -6.03
CA ALA A 11 -26.94 18.32 -6.88
C ALA A 11 -27.46 19.54 -6.11
N ALA A 12 -28.40 19.35 -5.18
CA ALA A 12 -28.93 20.42 -4.33
C ALA A 12 -27.87 21.07 -3.41
N ILE A 13 -26.77 20.39 -3.15
CA ILE A 13 -25.61 20.91 -2.39
C ILE A 13 -24.40 21.22 -3.29
N GLY A 14 -24.59 21.25 -4.62
CA GLY A 14 -23.55 21.60 -5.58
C GLY A 14 -22.59 20.47 -5.94
N VAL A 15 -22.95 19.22 -5.71
CA VAL A 15 -22.10 18.04 -6.00
C VAL A 15 -22.62 17.27 -7.21
N ASP A 16 -21.76 17.05 -8.21
CA ASP A 16 -22.03 16.21 -9.37
C ASP A 16 -21.56 14.77 -9.09
N THR A 17 -22.51 13.86 -8.90
CA THR A 17 -22.24 12.45 -8.61
C THR A 17 -21.66 11.70 -9.81
N ASP A 18 -22.03 12.05 -11.05
CA ASP A 18 -21.47 11.40 -12.25
C ASP A 18 -20.00 11.79 -12.42
N ALA A 19 -19.66 13.06 -12.19
CA ALA A 19 -18.27 13.52 -12.20
C ALA A 19 -17.44 12.85 -11.09
N ALA A 20 -18.00 12.69 -9.88
CA ALA A 20 -17.34 12.00 -8.77
C ALA A 20 -17.07 10.52 -9.12
N ILE A 21 -18.05 9.80 -9.69
CA ILE A 21 -17.90 8.41 -10.15
C ILE A 21 -16.85 8.33 -11.27
N ALA A 22 -16.92 9.21 -12.27
CA ALA A 22 -15.97 9.23 -13.38
C ALA A 22 -14.55 9.47 -12.86
N ARG A 23 -14.38 10.39 -11.90
CA ARG A 23 -13.08 10.67 -11.29
C ARG A 23 -12.53 9.47 -10.53
N LEU A 24 -13.35 8.82 -9.70
CA LEU A 24 -12.90 7.67 -8.91
C LEU A 24 -12.46 6.50 -9.80
N LYS A 25 -13.09 6.28 -10.95
CA LYS A 25 -12.70 5.24 -11.91
C LYS A 25 -11.25 5.33 -12.36
N THR A 26 -10.68 6.54 -12.40
CA THR A 26 -9.33 6.80 -12.89
C THR A 26 -8.26 6.78 -11.81
N VAL A 27 -8.65 6.66 -10.54
CA VAL A 27 -7.70 6.66 -9.40
C VAL A 27 -7.12 5.27 -9.23
N PRO A 28 -5.80 5.07 -9.46
CA PRO A 28 -5.18 3.79 -9.23
C PRO A 28 -4.98 3.56 -7.73
N ILE A 29 -5.37 2.37 -7.27
CA ILE A 29 -5.08 1.89 -5.91
C ILE A 29 -4.26 0.62 -6.05
N SER A 30 -3.16 0.54 -5.32
CA SER A 30 -2.23 -0.59 -5.37
C SER A 30 -2.64 -1.67 -4.37
N LEU A 31 -2.97 -2.86 -4.89
CA LEU A 31 -3.35 -4.04 -4.12
C LEU A 31 -2.09 -4.79 -3.70
N HIS A 32 -1.83 -4.88 -2.43
CA HIS A 32 -0.70 -5.61 -1.85
C HIS A 32 -0.86 -7.12 -1.99
N CYS A 33 0.13 -7.80 -2.55
CA CYS A 33 0.05 -9.24 -2.82
C CYS A 33 0.19 -10.11 -1.57
N TRP A 34 0.82 -9.61 -0.51
CA TRP A 34 1.20 -10.39 0.67
C TRP A 34 0.07 -10.77 1.63
N GLN A 35 -1.13 -10.26 1.43
CA GLN A 35 -2.33 -10.77 2.09
C GLN A 35 -2.67 -12.20 1.66
N GLY A 36 -2.30 -12.63 0.43
CA GLY A 36 -2.68 -13.93 -0.11
C GLY A 36 -1.82 -15.09 0.34
N ASP A 37 -0.53 -14.83 0.61
CA ASP A 37 0.47 -15.83 0.96
C ASP A 37 1.02 -15.70 2.39
N ASP A 38 0.41 -14.85 3.23
CA ASP A 38 0.86 -14.57 4.60
C ASP A 38 2.30 -14.04 4.66
N VAL A 39 2.66 -13.14 3.73
CA VAL A 39 3.99 -12.48 3.65
C VAL A 39 5.16 -13.47 3.49
N ARG A 40 4.93 -14.68 2.98
CA ARG A 40 5.97 -15.70 2.89
C ARG A 40 6.88 -15.55 1.67
N GLY A 41 6.31 -15.14 0.55
CA GLY A 41 7.02 -15.13 -0.72
C GLY A 41 7.26 -16.55 -1.28
N PHE A 42 8.03 -16.63 -2.37
CA PHE A 42 8.28 -17.87 -3.11
C PHE A 42 9.77 -18.10 -3.38
N ASP A 43 10.66 -17.28 -2.87
CA ASP A 43 12.10 -17.32 -3.11
C ASP A 43 12.88 -18.16 -2.09
N THR A 44 12.23 -18.65 -1.05
CA THR A 44 12.84 -19.46 0.01
C THR A 44 12.39 -20.93 -0.07
N ASP A 45 13.22 -21.82 0.47
CA ASP A 45 12.85 -23.24 0.63
C ASP A 45 11.59 -23.33 1.52
N PRO A 46 10.47 -23.86 1.01
CA PRO A 46 9.21 -23.96 1.76
C PRO A 46 9.32 -24.82 3.03
N ASN A 47 10.37 -25.66 3.13
CA ASN A 47 10.62 -26.53 4.28
C ASN A 47 11.51 -25.86 5.35
N LYS A 48 12.07 -24.68 5.09
CA LYS A 48 12.86 -23.96 6.08
C LYS A 48 11.98 -22.97 6.86
N PRO A 49 12.18 -22.84 8.18
CA PRO A 49 11.49 -21.82 8.94
C PRO A 49 11.92 -20.43 8.46
N LEU A 50 10.95 -19.51 8.35
CA LEU A 50 11.26 -18.10 8.13
C LEU A 50 12.01 -17.56 9.34
N THR A 51 13.14 -16.89 9.08
CA THR A 51 13.95 -16.24 10.11
C THR A 51 13.96 -14.74 9.93
N GLY A 52 13.83 -13.99 11.03
CA GLY A 52 13.92 -12.52 11.02
C GLY A 52 12.79 -11.85 10.20
N GLY A 53 11.61 -12.45 10.16
CA GLY A 53 10.53 -12.03 9.28
C GLY A 53 9.30 -11.47 9.98
N ILE A 54 8.45 -10.85 9.20
CA ILE A 54 7.08 -10.51 9.59
C ILE A 54 6.30 -11.80 9.69
N GLN A 55 5.49 -11.93 10.75
CA GLN A 55 4.63 -13.08 10.97
C GLN A 55 3.17 -12.65 11.00
N THR A 56 2.35 -13.32 10.21
CA THR A 56 0.90 -13.13 10.25
C THR A 56 0.28 -13.86 11.43
N THR A 57 -0.81 -13.31 11.95
CA THR A 57 -1.59 -13.95 13.01
C THR A 57 -2.81 -14.66 12.41
N GLY A 58 -2.92 -15.95 12.68
CA GLY A 58 -4.05 -16.76 12.25
C GLY A 58 -3.63 -18.03 11.49
N ASN A 59 -4.61 -18.87 11.24
CA ASN A 59 -4.44 -20.14 10.53
C ASN A 59 -5.63 -20.48 9.62
N TYR A 60 -6.29 -19.46 9.08
CA TYR A 60 -7.39 -19.66 8.14
C TYR A 60 -6.90 -20.45 6.91
N PRO A 61 -7.61 -21.50 6.45
CA PRO A 61 -7.15 -22.35 5.37
C PRO A 61 -7.10 -21.60 4.01
N GLY A 62 -6.41 -22.19 3.04
CA GLY A 62 -6.44 -21.71 1.65
C GLY A 62 -5.40 -20.65 1.28
N ARG A 63 -4.34 -20.47 2.08
CA ARG A 63 -3.20 -19.61 1.73
C ARG A 63 -2.61 -20.00 0.37
N ALA A 64 -2.23 -19.01 -0.44
CA ALA A 64 -1.49 -19.25 -1.67
C ALA A 64 -0.07 -19.77 -1.36
N ARG A 65 0.36 -20.83 -2.09
CA ARG A 65 1.62 -21.54 -1.88
C ARG A 65 2.56 -21.40 -3.07
N THR A 66 2.02 -20.99 -4.21
CA THR A 66 2.76 -20.78 -5.45
C THR A 66 2.36 -19.45 -6.09
N PRO A 67 3.19 -18.87 -6.97
CA PRO A 67 2.82 -17.66 -7.72
C PRO A 67 1.52 -17.83 -8.51
N GLU A 68 1.27 -19.01 -9.09
CA GLU A 68 0.07 -19.29 -9.87
C GLU A 68 -1.20 -19.30 -8.98
N GLU A 69 -1.11 -19.88 -7.78
CA GLU A 69 -2.20 -19.81 -6.81
C GLU A 69 -2.48 -18.37 -6.39
N LEU A 70 -1.42 -17.58 -6.15
CA LEU A 70 -1.57 -16.17 -5.78
C LEU A 70 -2.17 -15.33 -6.93
N MET A 71 -1.72 -15.54 -8.16
CA MET A 71 -2.29 -14.88 -9.34
C MET A 71 -3.78 -15.21 -9.52
N ALA A 72 -4.16 -16.48 -9.29
CA ALA A 72 -5.56 -16.89 -9.36
C ALA A 72 -6.42 -16.24 -8.27
N ASP A 73 -5.90 -16.11 -7.06
CA ASP A 73 -6.58 -15.42 -5.95
C ASP A 73 -6.74 -13.91 -6.25
N ILE A 74 -5.70 -13.27 -6.78
CA ILE A 74 -5.75 -11.87 -7.19
C ILE A 74 -6.80 -11.68 -8.29
N ASP A 75 -6.93 -12.59 -9.27
CA ASP A 75 -7.95 -12.51 -10.31
C ASP A 75 -9.37 -12.47 -9.73
N VAL A 76 -9.63 -13.27 -8.71
CA VAL A 76 -10.94 -13.22 -8.02
C VAL A 76 -11.15 -11.84 -7.40
N VAL A 77 -10.17 -11.31 -6.66
CA VAL A 77 -10.27 -9.97 -6.04
C VAL A 77 -10.47 -8.87 -7.09
N LEU A 78 -9.73 -8.93 -8.20
CA LEU A 78 -9.87 -7.97 -9.30
C LEU A 78 -11.28 -7.95 -9.89
N SER A 79 -11.96 -9.10 -9.95
CA SER A 79 -13.35 -9.21 -10.42
C SER A 79 -14.38 -8.64 -9.44
N LEU A 80 -14.01 -8.47 -8.18
CA LEU A 80 -14.89 -8.03 -7.09
C LEU A 80 -14.71 -6.54 -6.71
N CYS A 81 -13.62 -5.94 -7.14
CA CYS A 81 -13.26 -4.58 -6.79
C CYS A 81 -13.41 -3.64 -8.00
N PRO A 82 -14.10 -2.50 -7.89
CA PRO A 82 -14.27 -1.57 -9.00
C PRO A 82 -13.00 -0.73 -9.28
N GLY A 83 -12.98 0.04 -10.36
CA GLY A 83 -12.00 1.07 -10.68
C GLY A 83 -10.62 0.56 -11.12
N THR A 84 -9.68 1.51 -11.28
CA THR A 84 -8.31 1.26 -11.72
C THR A 84 -7.46 0.68 -10.59
N LYS A 85 -6.62 -0.28 -10.93
CA LYS A 85 -5.83 -1.03 -9.95
C LYS A 85 -4.39 -1.17 -10.38
N LYS A 86 -3.52 -1.27 -9.40
CA LYS A 86 -2.15 -1.77 -9.51
C LYS A 86 -2.01 -2.98 -8.60
N ILE A 87 -0.98 -3.77 -8.76
CA ILE A 87 -0.57 -4.74 -7.75
C ILE A 87 0.73 -4.27 -7.09
N ASN A 88 0.93 -4.61 -5.84
CA ASN A 88 2.15 -4.31 -5.10
C ASN A 88 2.87 -5.62 -4.79
N LEU A 89 4.06 -5.78 -5.36
CA LEU A 89 4.86 -7.00 -5.27
C LEU A 89 5.97 -6.86 -4.23
N HIS A 90 6.38 -7.98 -3.66
CA HIS A 90 7.63 -8.11 -2.91
C HIS A 90 8.73 -8.74 -3.78
N ALA A 91 9.99 -8.41 -3.50
CA ALA A 91 11.13 -9.06 -4.14
C ALA A 91 11.15 -10.58 -3.89
N SER A 92 10.60 -11.02 -2.75
CA SER A 92 10.42 -12.45 -2.43
C SER A 92 9.44 -13.20 -3.35
N TYR A 93 8.75 -12.50 -4.25
CA TYR A 93 7.87 -13.09 -5.27
C TYR A 93 8.58 -13.38 -6.59
N ALA A 94 9.91 -13.33 -6.62
CA ALA A 94 10.69 -13.80 -7.74
C ALA A 94 10.30 -15.23 -8.14
N ILE A 95 10.15 -15.47 -9.44
CA ILE A 95 9.76 -16.77 -9.99
C ILE A 95 10.98 -17.42 -10.65
N PHE A 96 11.27 -18.63 -10.21
CA PHE A 96 12.38 -19.42 -10.72
C PHE A 96 11.84 -20.64 -11.47
N ASP A 97 12.48 -21.00 -12.58
CA ASP A 97 12.17 -22.16 -13.41
C ASP A 97 13.43 -22.67 -14.11
N GLU A 98 13.30 -23.63 -15.04
CA GLU A 98 14.43 -24.21 -15.77
C GLU A 98 15.21 -23.17 -16.58
N GLU A 99 14.53 -22.16 -17.13
CA GLU A 99 15.16 -21.08 -17.91
C GLU A 99 15.77 -19.99 -17.01
N ASN A 100 15.20 -19.82 -15.80
CA ASN A 100 15.61 -18.83 -14.82
C ASN A 100 15.86 -19.54 -13.48
N PRO A 101 17.03 -20.19 -13.32
CA PRO A 101 17.36 -20.92 -12.10
C PRO A 101 17.43 -20.00 -10.89
N TRP A 102 17.24 -20.58 -9.71
CA TRP A 102 17.29 -19.86 -8.46
C TRP A 102 18.59 -19.06 -8.27
N VAL A 103 18.43 -17.83 -7.83
CA VAL A 103 19.51 -16.95 -7.41
C VAL A 103 19.13 -16.30 -6.08
N ASP A 104 20.13 -15.86 -5.34
CA ASP A 104 19.88 -15.13 -4.11
C ASP A 104 19.41 -13.70 -4.37
N ARG A 105 18.80 -13.05 -3.38
CA ARG A 105 18.14 -11.73 -3.50
C ARG A 105 19.05 -10.63 -4.04
N ASP A 106 20.35 -10.67 -3.73
CA ASP A 106 21.33 -9.71 -4.23
C ASP A 106 21.64 -9.86 -5.74
N LYS A 107 21.16 -10.94 -6.37
CA LYS A 107 21.35 -11.27 -7.79
C LYS A 107 20.05 -11.33 -8.58
N LEU A 108 18.96 -10.83 -8.02
CA LEU A 108 17.70 -10.77 -8.73
C LEU A 108 17.81 -9.87 -9.98
N GLU A 109 17.08 -10.26 -11.00
CA GLU A 109 17.02 -9.57 -12.30
C GLU A 109 15.56 -9.43 -12.76
N PRO A 110 15.25 -8.50 -13.69
CA PRO A 110 13.90 -8.32 -14.24
C PRO A 110 13.25 -9.59 -14.76
N LYS A 111 14.02 -10.52 -15.36
CA LYS A 111 13.51 -11.79 -15.87
C LYS A 111 12.73 -12.63 -14.84
N HIS A 112 13.12 -12.55 -13.57
CA HIS A 112 12.47 -13.27 -12.49
C HIS A 112 11.05 -12.73 -12.14
N PHE A 113 10.71 -11.55 -12.68
CA PHE A 113 9.40 -10.91 -12.53
C PHE A 113 8.62 -10.86 -13.85
N ARG A 114 9.09 -11.49 -14.91
CA ARG A 114 8.44 -11.48 -16.22
C ARG A 114 7.02 -12.02 -16.17
N LYS A 115 6.78 -13.14 -15.46
CA LYS A 115 5.44 -13.72 -15.34
C LYS A 115 4.47 -12.77 -14.62
N TRP A 116 4.94 -12.00 -13.64
CA TRP A 116 4.14 -10.95 -13.00
C TRP A 116 3.86 -9.78 -13.94
N MET A 117 4.87 -9.36 -14.70
CA MET A 117 4.69 -8.32 -15.71
C MET A 117 3.67 -8.76 -16.77
N ASP A 118 3.77 -9.98 -17.29
CA ASP A 118 2.82 -10.54 -18.26
C ASP A 118 1.39 -10.61 -17.65
N PHE A 119 1.27 -11.01 -16.39
CA PHE A 119 0.02 -11.02 -15.66
C PHE A 119 -0.62 -9.62 -15.59
N CYS A 120 0.16 -8.61 -15.24
CA CYS A 120 -0.29 -7.22 -15.17
C CYS A 120 -0.69 -6.69 -16.55
N LYS A 121 0.15 -6.91 -17.55
CA LYS A 121 -0.06 -6.43 -18.93
C LYS A 121 -1.34 -6.99 -19.54
N ALA A 122 -1.61 -8.27 -19.32
CA ALA A 122 -2.83 -8.93 -19.81
C ALA A 122 -4.11 -8.37 -19.17
N ARG A 123 -4.02 -7.68 -18.02
CA ARG A 123 -5.15 -7.14 -17.24
C ARG A 123 -5.19 -5.62 -17.22
N GLY A 124 -4.26 -4.95 -17.88
CA GLY A 124 -4.15 -3.49 -17.86
C GLY A 124 -3.80 -2.93 -16.48
N LEU A 125 -3.08 -3.69 -15.66
CA LEU A 125 -2.65 -3.27 -14.32
C LEU A 125 -1.29 -2.57 -14.38
N GLY A 126 -1.06 -1.64 -13.45
CA GLY A 126 0.28 -1.21 -13.07
C GLY A 126 0.88 -2.12 -12.00
N ALA A 127 2.15 -1.90 -11.68
CA ALA A 127 2.82 -2.58 -10.58
C ALA A 127 3.61 -1.60 -9.71
N ASP A 128 3.63 -1.86 -8.41
CA ASP A 128 4.52 -1.28 -7.42
C ASP A 128 5.39 -2.39 -6.82
N PHE A 129 6.48 -2.03 -6.15
CA PHE A 129 7.49 -2.98 -5.75
C PHE A 129 8.06 -2.70 -4.35
N ASN A 130 8.29 -3.76 -3.57
CA ASN A 130 8.92 -3.68 -2.27
C ASN A 130 10.17 -4.55 -2.25
N PRO A 131 11.36 -3.97 -2.06
CA PRO A 131 12.52 -4.72 -1.61
C PRO A 131 12.22 -5.40 -0.28
N THR A 132 12.42 -6.70 -0.20
CA THR A 132 12.10 -7.49 0.99
C THR A 132 13.33 -7.58 1.88
N TYR A 133 13.56 -6.56 2.75
CA TYR A 133 14.69 -6.53 3.68
C TYR A 133 14.41 -7.31 4.97
N PHE A 134 13.80 -8.48 4.86
CA PHE A 134 13.45 -9.35 5.99
C PHE A 134 13.27 -10.81 5.51
N SER A 135 13.04 -11.74 6.45
CA SER A 135 12.81 -13.17 6.17
C SER A 135 13.90 -13.79 5.30
N HIS A 136 15.18 -13.58 5.67
CA HIS A 136 16.33 -14.09 4.94
C HIS A 136 17.49 -14.39 5.91
N PRO A 137 18.33 -15.41 5.65
CA PRO A 137 19.49 -15.72 6.52
C PRO A 137 20.46 -14.58 6.73
N MET A 138 20.56 -13.63 5.77
CA MET A 138 21.39 -12.44 5.90
C MET A 138 20.77 -11.34 6.79
N CYS A 139 19.60 -11.55 7.39
CA CYS A 139 19.02 -10.68 8.42
C CYS A 139 19.53 -11.14 9.80
N ASP A 140 20.70 -10.69 10.25
CA ASP A 140 21.28 -11.09 11.52
C ASP A 140 21.84 -9.88 12.29
N PRO A 141 21.08 -9.33 13.22
CA PRO A 141 19.64 -9.07 13.21
C PRO A 141 19.27 -7.85 12.35
N LEU A 142 20.25 -7.16 11.77
CA LEU A 142 20.11 -5.94 10.99
C LEU A 142 20.42 -6.18 9.51
N THR A 143 19.85 -5.36 8.63
CA THR A 143 20.06 -5.41 7.19
C THR A 143 20.91 -4.22 6.70
N LEU A 144 20.30 -3.18 6.17
CA LEU A 144 20.97 -1.99 5.63
C LEU A 144 21.72 -1.17 6.68
N SER A 145 21.42 -1.35 7.94
CA SER A 145 22.09 -0.69 9.06
C SER A 145 23.10 -1.57 9.81
N SER A 146 23.29 -2.82 9.37
CA SER A 146 24.20 -3.77 10.00
C SER A 146 25.62 -3.21 10.17
N PRO A 147 26.29 -3.45 11.29
CA PRO A 147 27.72 -3.17 11.44
C PRO A 147 28.59 -4.08 10.55
N ASN A 148 28.08 -5.25 10.15
CA ASN A 148 28.78 -6.15 9.24
C ASN A 148 28.69 -5.63 7.80
N GLU A 149 29.85 -5.40 7.19
CA GLU A 149 29.94 -4.86 5.83
C GLU A 149 29.45 -5.85 4.77
N GLU A 150 29.69 -7.15 4.94
CA GLU A 150 29.23 -8.19 4.02
C GLU A 150 27.70 -8.22 3.99
N THR A 151 27.05 -8.19 5.16
CA THR A 151 25.60 -8.10 5.27
C THR A 151 25.05 -6.85 4.59
N ARG A 152 25.65 -5.68 4.86
CA ARG A 152 25.21 -4.43 4.20
C ARG A 152 25.40 -4.50 2.69
N ARG A 153 26.52 -5.04 2.21
CA ARG A 153 26.80 -5.17 0.77
C ARG A 153 25.77 -6.03 0.06
N PHE A 154 25.40 -7.16 0.67
CA PHE A 154 24.33 -8.01 0.16
C PHE A 154 23.03 -7.22 -0.03
N TRP A 155 22.59 -6.51 1.02
CA TRP A 155 21.33 -5.77 0.99
C TRP A 155 21.37 -4.52 0.11
N ILE A 156 22.50 -3.86 -0.02
CA ILE A 156 22.68 -2.76 -0.99
C ILE A 156 22.54 -3.29 -2.42
N ASN A 157 23.21 -4.40 -2.73
CA ASN A 157 23.10 -5.02 -4.07
C ASN A 157 21.66 -5.47 -4.36
N HIS A 158 20.96 -6.02 -3.36
CA HIS A 158 19.54 -6.32 -3.44
C HIS A 158 18.70 -5.06 -3.75
N GLY A 159 18.90 -3.96 -3.04
CA GLY A 159 18.21 -2.70 -3.31
C GLY A 159 18.44 -2.17 -4.73
N LYS A 160 19.67 -2.24 -5.23
CA LYS A 160 20.01 -1.88 -6.62
C LYS A 160 19.30 -2.79 -7.64
N ALA A 161 19.25 -4.09 -7.37
CA ALA A 161 18.49 -5.03 -8.20
C ALA A 161 17.00 -4.65 -8.24
N CYS A 162 16.41 -4.27 -7.09
CA CYS A 162 15.02 -3.85 -7.00
C CYS A 162 14.73 -2.55 -7.78
N ILE A 163 15.67 -1.60 -7.85
CA ILE A 163 15.54 -0.42 -8.73
C ILE A 163 15.44 -0.86 -10.20
N ARG A 164 16.31 -1.76 -10.67
CA ARG A 164 16.27 -2.26 -12.05
C ARG A 164 14.98 -3.02 -12.38
N ILE A 165 14.47 -3.80 -11.42
CA ILE A 165 13.19 -4.51 -11.56
C ILE A 165 12.03 -3.51 -11.63
N SER A 166 12.03 -2.49 -10.77
CA SER A 166 11.00 -1.45 -10.77
C SER A 166 11.00 -0.65 -12.08
N GLN A 167 12.19 -0.34 -12.61
CA GLN A 167 12.34 0.33 -13.92
C GLN A 167 11.74 -0.53 -15.04
N TYR A 168 12.09 -1.82 -15.08
CA TYR A 168 11.54 -2.77 -16.04
C TYR A 168 10.01 -2.86 -15.98
N LEU A 169 9.43 -2.99 -14.78
CA LEU A 169 7.98 -3.05 -14.61
C LEU A 169 7.31 -1.75 -15.08
N ALA A 170 7.88 -0.59 -14.75
CA ALA A 170 7.32 0.70 -15.16
C ALA A 170 7.36 0.89 -16.68
N GLU A 171 8.47 0.53 -17.33
CA GLU A 171 8.64 0.63 -18.79
C GLU A 171 7.67 -0.29 -19.53
N GLU A 172 7.58 -1.56 -19.13
CA GLU A 172 6.74 -2.56 -19.80
C GLU A 172 5.24 -2.31 -19.60
N LEU A 173 4.84 -1.76 -18.44
CA LEU A 173 3.45 -1.49 -18.12
C LEU A 173 3.01 -0.06 -18.48
N GLY A 174 3.95 0.82 -18.83
CA GLY A 174 3.68 2.22 -19.18
C GLY A 174 3.10 3.04 -18.02
N GLN A 175 3.40 2.68 -16.78
CA GLN A 175 2.93 3.34 -15.57
C GLN A 175 4.06 3.48 -14.55
N PRO A 176 4.15 4.59 -13.79
CA PRO A 176 5.14 4.72 -12.73
C PRO A 176 5.04 3.59 -11.71
N CYS A 177 6.18 3.11 -11.22
CA CYS A 177 6.31 2.12 -10.16
C CYS A 177 6.84 2.79 -8.89
N THR A 178 6.10 2.75 -7.80
CA THR A 178 6.65 3.08 -6.47
C THR A 178 7.50 1.90 -6.00
N MET A 179 8.70 2.20 -5.48
CA MET A 179 9.60 1.20 -4.91
C MET A 179 9.85 1.54 -3.44
N ASN A 180 9.26 0.76 -2.55
CA ASN A 180 9.26 1.09 -1.13
C ASN A 180 10.49 0.58 -0.39
N ILE A 181 11.37 1.48 0.05
CA ILE A 181 12.51 1.16 0.92
C ILE A 181 12.05 1.23 2.37
N TRP A 182 11.75 0.06 2.91
CA TRP A 182 11.40 -0.16 4.31
C TRP A 182 12.31 -1.24 4.91
N THR A 183 12.73 -1.06 6.14
CA THR A 183 13.46 -2.06 6.91
C THR A 183 12.92 -2.19 8.32
N GLY A 184 12.87 -3.41 8.83
CA GLY A 184 12.58 -3.71 10.22
C GLY A 184 13.76 -3.55 11.17
N ASP A 185 14.87 -2.95 10.71
CA ASP A 185 16.07 -2.77 11.51
C ASP A 185 15.81 -1.95 12.79
N GLY A 186 16.17 -2.52 13.92
CA GLY A 186 15.96 -1.89 15.22
C GLY A 186 16.37 -2.79 16.37
N PHE A 187 16.04 -2.39 17.60
CA PHE A 187 16.35 -3.14 18.80
C PHE A 187 15.17 -3.17 19.76
N LYS A 188 15.02 -4.29 20.44
CA LYS A 188 14.02 -4.45 21.50
C LYS A 188 14.32 -3.58 22.70
N ASP A 189 15.58 -3.56 23.15
CA ASP A 189 16.03 -2.74 24.27
C ASP A 189 16.75 -1.48 23.79
N VAL A 190 16.91 -0.51 24.69
CA VAL A 190 17.57 0.76 24.39
C VAL A 190 19.04 0.54 24.04
N PRO A 191 19.49 0.87 22.82
CA PRO A 191 20.88 0.71 22.43
C PRO A 191 21.78 1.81 23.01
N ALA A 192 23.06 1.50 23.15
CA ALA A 192 24.06 2.48 23.57
C ALA A 192 24.34 3.53 22.46
N ASP A 193 24.16 3.16 21.20
CA ASP A 193 24.38 4.03 20.03
C ASP A 193 23.16 3.99 19.12
N ARG A 194 22.45 5.10 19.01
CA ARG A 194 21.31 5.31 18.11
C ARG A 194 21.71 5.97 16.79
N LYS A 195 22.90 6.58 16.72
CA LYS A 195 23.36 7.32 15.55
C LYS A 195 24.07 6.42 14.55
N GLY A 196 24.98 5.58 14.98
CA GLY A 196 25.78 4.72 14.10
C GLY A 196 24.95 3.85 13.16
N PRO A 197 23.92 3.13 13.62
CA PRO A 197 23.02 2.39 12.73
C PRO A 197 22.34 3.28 11.69
N ARG A 198 21.89 4.49 12.06
CA ARG A 198 21.28 5.46 11.13
C ARG A 198 22.27 6.01 10.11
N ASP A 199 23.52 6.27 10.51
CA ASP A 199 24.56 6.68 9.57
C ASP A 199 24.82 5.58 8.52
N ARG A 200 24.87 4.32 8.94
CA ARG A 200 25.03 3.18 8.03
C ARG A 200 23.81 3.00 7.12
N TYR A 201 22.60 3.11 7.66
CA TYR A 201 21.36 3.05 6.90
C TYR A 201 21.31 4.15 5.83
N ARG A 202 21.62 5.39 6.22
CA ARG A 202 21.74 6.51 5.28
C ARG A 202 22.71 6.21 4.15
N ALA A 203 23.95 5.80 4.49
CA ALA A 203 24.96 5.48 3.49
C ALA A 203 24.52 4.33 2.55
N SER A 204 23.81 3.33 3.10
CA SER A 204 23.27 2.23 2.31
C SER A 204 22.20 2.70 1.32
N ILE A 205 21.27 3.57 1.74
CA ILE A 205 20.27 4.14 0.85
C ILE A 205 20.93 5.05 -0.20
N ASP A 206 21.88 5.90 0.20
CA ASP A 206 22.64 6.76 -0.72
C ASP A 206 23.27 5.92 -1.86
N GLU A 207 23.84 4.76 -1.51
CA GLU A 207 24.43 3.85 -2.48
C GLU A 207 23.37 3.11 -3.33
N ILE A 208 22.24 2.71 -2.77
CA ILE A 208 21.12 2.13 -3.52
C ILE A 208 20.62 3.13 -4.56
N LEU A 209 20.35 4.37 -4.15
CA LEU A 209 19.85 5.44 -5.02
C LEU A 209 20.91 6.01 -5.98
N SER A 210 22.14 5.50 -5.96
CA SER A 210 23.15 5.74 -7.00
C SER A 210 22.99 4.84 -8.22
N GLU A 211 22.20 3.76 -8.13
CA GLU A 211 21.83 2.95 -9.30
C GLU A 211 21.05 3.83 -10.29
N PRO A 212 21.37 3.81 -11.58
CA PRO A 212 20.65 4.64 -12.55
C PRO A 212 19.18 4.24 -12.70
N TYR A 213 18.29 5.22 -12.67
CA TYR A 213 16.85 5.06 -12.95
C TYR A 213 16.24 6.38 -13.45
N ASP A 214 15.11 6.28 -14.15
CA ASP A 214 14.29 7.44 -14.48
C ASP A 214 13.32 7.74 -13.32
N PHE A 215 13.53 8.85 -12.62
CA PHE A 215 12.67 9.26 -11.50
C PHE A 215 11.21 9.54 -11.91
N LYS A 216 10.92 9.67 -13.21
CA LYS A 216 9.53 9.76 -13.69
C LYS A 216 8.84 8.40 -13.68
N LEU A 217 9.60 7.33 -13.87
CA LEU A 217 9.10 5.96 -13.96
C LEU A 217 9.23 5.21 -12.63
N VAL A 218 10.37 5.33 -11.94
CA VAL A 218 10.58 4.70 -10.63
C VAL A 218 10.54 5.77 -9.55
N LYS A 219 9.70 5.56 -8.55
CA LYS A 219 9.53 6.41 -7.38
C LYS A 219 10.04 5.68 -6.14
N PRO A 220 11.34 5.74 -5.84
CA PRO A 220 11.81 5.21 -4.57
C PRO A 220 11.12 5.94 -3.42
N CYS A 221 10.55 5.18 -2.50
CA CYS A 221 9.87 5.69 -1.32
C CYS A 221 10.69 5.35 -0.09
N ILE A 222 10.74 6.26 0.88
CA ILE A 222 11.34 6.00 2.18
C ILE A 222 10.23 5.92 3.20
N GLU A 223 10.01 4.72 3.71
CA GLU A 223 8.97 4.44 4.69
C GLU A 223 9.53 4.42 6.10
N SER A 224 8.82 5.05 7.02
CA SER A 224 9.15 5.03 8.43
C SER A 224 8.59 3.80 9.15
N LYS A 225 9.17 3.48 10.30
CA LYS A 225 8.66 2.52 11.29
C LYS A 225 8.65 3.17 12.67
N VAL A 226 7.62 2.97 13.47
CA VAL A 226 7.60 3.51 14.85
C VAL A 226 8.07 2.46 15.85
N PHE A 227 7.43 1.31 15.88
CA PHE A 227 7.77 0.16 16.73
C PHE A 227 7.05 -1.08 16.21
N GLY A 228 7.42 -2.24 16.74
CA GLY A 228 6.80 -3.51 16.41
C GLY A 228 7.46 -4.64 17.19
N ILE A 229 7.08 -5.89 16.95
CA ILE A 229 7.69 -7.04 17.61
C ILE A 229 9.20 -7.08 17.29
N GLY A 230 10.03 -7.00 18.34
CA GLY A 230 11.48 -7.00 18.23
C GLY A 230 12.14 -5.63 18.05
N VAL A 231 11.38 -4.55 17.88
CA VAL A 231 11.90 -3.18 17.71
C VAL A 231 11.16 -2.18 18.63
N GLU A 232 10.88 -2.56 19.84
CA GLU A 232 10.03 -1.79 20.76
C GLU A 232 10.71 -0.52 21.28
N ALA A 233 12.04 -0.51 21.46
CA ALA A 233 12.74 0.64 22.02
C ALA A 233 13.47 1.50 21.00
N TYR A 234 13.78 0.97 19.81
CA TYR A 234 14.54 1.67 18.79
C TYR A 234 14.30 1.12 17.40
N THR A 235 13.88 1.99 16.49
CA THR A 235 13.85 1.74 15.05
C THR A 235 14.88 2.62 14.33
N VAL A 236 15.59 2.06 13.38
CA VAL A 236 16.56 2.79 12.57
C VAL A 236 15.86 3.79 11.66
N GLY A 237 14.83 3.34 10.95
CA GLY A 237 14.01 4.13 10.04
C GLY A 237 12.86 4.82 10.76
N SER A 238 13.12 5.67 11.77
CA SER A 238 12.05 6.45 12.42
C SER A 238 11.42 7.47 11.47
N ALA A 239 10.25 8.03 11.86
CA ALA A 239 9.56 9.05 11.07
C ALA A 239 10.45 10.27 10.77
N GLU A 240 11.23 10.73 11.75
CA GLU A 240 12.16 11.84 11.59
C GLU A 240 13.29 11.50 10.59
N PHE A 241 13.80 10.25 10.63
CA PHE A 241 14.83 9.82 9.68
C PHE A 241 14.24 9.77 8.25
N ALA A 242 13.15 9.07 8.06
CA ALA A 242 12.54 8.87 6.74
C ALA A 242 12.16 10.20 6.09
N LEU A 243 11.46 11.07 6.83
CA LEU A 243 11.03 12.38 6.34
C LEU A 243 12.22 13.29 6.04
N THR A 244 13.22 13.35 6.94
CA THR A 244 14.41 14.17 6.74
C THR A 244 15.22 13.68 5.54
N TYR A 245 15.37 12.36 5.39
CA TYR A 245 16.06 11.77 4.25
C TYR A 245 15.37 12.11 2.93
N ALA A 246 14.05 11.90 2.85
CA ALA A 246 13.28 12.23 1.66
C ALA A 246 13.33 13.73 1.35
N ALA A 247 13.23 14.61 2.35
CA ALA A 247 13.32 16.05 2.16
C ALA A 247 14.69 16.51 1.64
N TYR A 248 15.77 15.85 2.09
CA TYR A 248 17.13 16.14 1.62
C TYR A 248 17.40 15.60 0.20
N ASN A 249 16.72 14.51 -0.20
CA ASN A 249 16.92 13.81 -1.48
C ASN A 249 15.64 13.82 -2.36
N ARG A 250 14.85 14.89 -2.34
CA ARG A 250 13.55 14.99 -3.04
C ARG A 250 13.62 14.92 -4.56
N ASP A 251 14.80 14.97 -5.13
CA ASP A 251 15.09 14.72 -6.55
C ASP A 251 15.32 13.22 -6.87
N LYS A 252 15.39 12.36 -5.83
CA LYS A 252 15.68 10.93 -5.94
C LYS A 252 14.64 10.03 -5.27
N CYS A 253 13.93 10.53 -4.28
CA CYS A 253 12.93 9.74 -3.56
C CYS A 253 11.80 10.61 -3.02
N ILE A 254 10.69 9.96 -2.65
CA ILE A 254 9.52 10.57 -2.02
C ILE A 254 9.29 9.95 -0.63
N PRO A 255 8.63 10.67 0.29
CA PRO A 255 8.24 10.07 1.56
C PRO A 255 7.06 9.13 1.36
N LEU A 256 7.06 7.99 2.07
CA LEU A 256 5.93 7.11 2.21
C LEU A 256 5.48 7.10 3.66
N MET A 257 4.19 7.29 3.86
CA MET A 257 3.56 7.16 5.17
C MET A 257 2.67 5.90 5.20
N ASP A 258 2.99 4.98 6.08
CA ASP A 258 2.05 3.97 6.54
C ASP A 258 1.31 4.49 7.77
N ASN A 259 -0.02 4.43 7.76
CA ASN A 259 -0.79 4.97 8.89
C ASN A 259 -0.75 4.08 10.14
N GLY A 260 -0.18 2.88 10.06
CA GLY A 260 0.17 2.04 11.20
C GLY A 260 1.54 2.37 11.83
N HIS A 261 2.39 3.12 11.13
CA HIS A 261 3.77 3.39 11.53
C HIS A 261 3.94 4.70 12.32
N TYR A 262 2.90 5.16 13.01
CA TYR A 262 2.94 6.34 13.87
C TYR A 262 2.40 6.02 15.27
N HIS A 263 2.67 6.89 16.23
CA HIS A 263 2.11 6.72 17.56
C HIS A 263 0.57 6.76 17.47
N PRO A 264 -0.17 5.95 18.27
CA PRO A 264 -1.63 5.87 18.20
C PRO A 264 -2.39 7.19 18.40
N THR A 265 -1.74 8.21 18.94
CA THR A 265 -2.32 9.57 19.07
C THR A 265 -2.03 10.48 17.88
N GLU A 266 -1.24 10.02 16.92
CA GLU A 266 -0.98 10.76 15.68
C GLU A 266 -1.89 10.25 14.56
N VAL A 267 -2.33 11.17 13.71
CA VAL A 267 -3.17 10.87 12.55
C VAL A 267 -2.45 11.20 11.26
N VAL A 268 -2.47 10.29 10.29
CA VAL A 268 -1.81 10.49 9.00
C VAL A 268 -2.58 11.48 8.13
N SER A 269 -3.89 11.57 8.31
CA SER A 269 -4.72 12.56 7.62
C SER A 269 -4.19 13.99 7.80
N ASP A 270 -3.72 14.37 8.98
CA ASP A 270 -3.12 15.71 9.22
C ASP A 270 -1.73 15.87 8.58
N LYS A 271 -1.01 14.78 8.35
CA LYS A 271 0.34 14.79 7.76
C LYS A 271 0.32 14.99 6.23
N ILE A 272 -0.74 14.54 5.55
CA ILE A 272 -0.87 14.64 4.08
C ILE A 272 -0.76 16.09 3.61
N PRO A 273 -1.59 17.06 4.07
CA PRO A 273 -1.48 18.45 3.64
C PRO A 273 -0.14 19.07 4.04
N ALA A 274 0.40 18.71 5.20
CA ALA A 274 1.70 19.22 5.66
C ALA A 274 2.83 18.81 4.71
N LEU A 275 2.90 17.53 4.31
CA LEU A 275 3.92 17.04 3.39
C LEU A 275 3.73 17.60 1.97
N LEU A 276 2.50 17.68 1.47
CA LEU A 276 2.21 18.22 0.14
C LEU A 276 2.49 19.73 0.01
N ALA A 277 2.74 20.44 1.12
CA ALA A 277 3.27 21.80 1.09
C ALA A 277 4.75 21.85 0.68
N PHE A 278 5.50 20.75 0.84
CA PHE A 278 6.94 20.70 0.57
C PHE A 278 7.31 19.69 -0.53
N PHE A 279 6.53 18.62 -0.70
CA PHE A 279 6.77 17.57 -1.68
C PHE A 279 5.75 17.67 -2.82
N PRO A 280 6.19 17.57 -4.08
CA PRO A 280 5.26 17.51 -5.20
C PRO A 280 4.44 16.20 -5.21
N GLU A 281 4.98 15.14 -4.61
CA GLU A 281 4.43 13.80 -4.63
C GLU A 281 4.79 13.07 -3.33
N ILE A 282 3.86 12.27 -2.82
CA ILE A 282 4.01 11.40 -1.65
C ILE A 282 3.41 10.02 -1.93
N ALA A 283 3.73 9.04 -1.10
CA ALA A 283 3.09 7.73 -1.14
C ALA A 283 2.44 7.39 0.22
N LEU A 284 1.43 6.53 0.17
CA LEU A 284 0.72 6.02 1.33
C LEU A 284 0.63 4.50 1.28
N HIS A 285 0.89 3.87 2.41
CA HIS A 285 0.41 2.54 2.74
C HIS A 285 -0.78 2.69 3.71
N VAL A 286 -1.95 2.23 3.28
CA VAL A 286 -3.18 2.34 4.06
C VAL A 286 -3.45 1.00 4.73
N THR A 287 -3.41 1.01 6.06
CA THR A 287 -3.72 -0.11 6.95
C THR A 287 -4.72 0.32 8.01
N ARG A 288 -5.05 -0.54 8.95
CA ARG A 288 -5.84 -0.19 10.13
C ARG A 288 -5.09 -0.60 11.39
N PRO A 289 -4.33 0.29 12.02
CA PRO A 289 -3.69 0.00 13.29
C PRO A 289 -4.72 -0.09 14.42
N ILE A 290 -4.56 -1.09 15.30
CA ILE A 290 -5.35 -1.20 16.53
C ILE A 290 -4.41 -1.02 17.72
N ARG A 291 -4.26 0.22 18.19
CA ARG A 291 -3.40 0.63 19.30
C ARG A 291 -1.90 0.53 19.05
N TRP A 292 -1.47 -0.17 18.01
CA TRP A 292 -0.08 -0.34 17.58
C TRP A 292 -0.06 -0.75 16.10
N ASP A 293 1.11 -0.89 15.52
CA ASP A 293 1.33 -1.38 14.17
C ASP A 293 0.91 -2.86 14.05
N SER A 294 -0.35 -3.10 13.73
CA SER A 294 -0.99 -4.42 13.78
C SER A 294 -1.61 -4.88 12.46
N ASP A 295 -1.40 -4.14 11.40
CA ASP A 295 -1.72 -4.47 10.01
C ASP A 295 -3.09 -5.11 9.77
N HIS A 296 -4.13 -4.58 10.45
CA HIS A 296 -5.50 -5.08 10.28
C HIS A 296 -6.11 -4.60 8.96
N VAL A 297 -7.06 -5.38 8.47
CA VAL A 297 -7.87 -5.03 7.29
C VAL A 297 -8.49 -3.65 7.43
N VAL A 298 -8.33 -2.83 6.40
CA VAL A 298 -8.89 -1.47 6.34
C VAL A 298 -10.41 -1.51 6.43
N LEU A 299 -10.97 -0.81 7.39
CA LEU A 299 -12.41 -0.57 7.54
C LEU A 299 -12.75 0.86 7.11
N LEU A 300 -14.04 1.12 6.92
CA LEU A 300 -14.56 2.46 6.62
C LEU A 300 -14.71 3.25 7.92
N ASP A 301 -13.63 3.36 8.68
CA ASP A 301 -13.55 4.09 9.93
C ASP A 301 -13.25 5.59 9.71
N ASP A 302 -13.11 6.34 10.81
CA ASP A 302 -12.99 7.78 10.70
C ASP A 302 -11.63 8.20 10.13
N GLU A 303 -10.52 7.54 10.51
CA GLU A 303 -9.19 7.89 9.96
C GLU A 303 -9.08 7.56 8.48
N THR A 304 -9.58 6.41 8.03
CA THR A 304 -9.64 6.07 6.59
C THR A 304 -10.41 7.13 5.80
N LYS A 305 -11.53 7.63 6.34
CA LYS A 305 -12.30 8.71 5.70
C LYS A 305 -11.54 10.03 5.69
N GLU A 306 -10.89 10.40 6.80
CA GLU A 306 -10.14 11.66 6.88
C GLU A 306 -8.90 11.64 5.96
N ILE A 307 -8.14 10.53 5.91
CA ILE A 307 -7.06 10.34 4.93
C ILE A 307 -7.57 10.61 3.50
N CYS A 308 -8.66 9.97 3.11
CA CYS A 308 -9.22 10.14 1.77
C CYS A 308 -9.75 11.55 1.51
N LYS A 309 -10.33 12.22 2.53
CA LYS A 309 -10.74 13.63 2.43
C LYS A 309 -9.54 14.54 2.18
N GLU A 310 -8.44 14.36 2.91
CA GLU A 310 -7.25 15.17 2.70
C GLU A 310 -6.59 14.91 1.34
N ILE A 311 -6.55 13.66 0.86
CA ILE A 311 -6.10 13.36 -0.50
C ILE A 311 -6.91 14.17 -1.53
N VAL A 312 -8.23 14.18 -1.42
CA VAL A 312 -9.10 14.92 -2.36
C VAL A 312 -8.95 16.42 -2.21
N ARG A 313 -8.97 16.96 -0.98
CA ARG A 313 -8.84 18.39 -0.68
C ARG A 313 -7.53 19.01 -1.16
N CYS A 314 -6.45 18.22 -1.10
CA CYS A 314 -5.12 18.65 -1.52
C CYS A 314 -4.84 18.47 -3.03
N GLY A 315 -5.82 18.00 -3.81
CA GLY A 315 -5.61 17.65 -5.23
C GLY A 315 -4.68 16.44 -5.42
N GLY A 316 -4.68 15.53 -4.45
CA GLY A 316 -3.77 14.37 -4.42
C GLY A 316 -4.04 13.32 -5.49
N LEU A 317 -5.27 13.30 -6.02
CA LEU A 317 -5.70 12.30 -7.01
C LEU A 317 -4.99 12.46 -8.38
N ASP A 318 -4.38 13.60 -8.68
CA ASP A 318 -3.68 13.86 -9.94
C ASP A 318 -2.23 13.33 -9.95
N GLY A 319 -1.99 12.19 -9.31
CA GLY A 319 -0.67 11.57 -9.22
C GLY A 319 0.24 12.17 -8.14
N ARG A 320 -0.29 13.06 -7.30
CA ARG A 320 0.48 13.63 -6.18
C ARG A 320 0.47 12.73 -4.95
N VAL A 321 -0.49 11.82 -4.84
CA VAL A 321 -0.57 10.83 -3.77
C VAL A 321 -0.73 9.44 -4.37
N ASN A 322 0.30 8.61 -4.21
CA ASN A 322 0.26 7.20 -4.59
C ASN A 322 -0.38 6.40 -3.45
N ILE A 323 -1.50 5.74 -3.72
CA ILE A 323 -2.28 5.03 -2.71
C ILE A 323 -2.05 3.53 -2.86
N ALA A 324 -1.46 2.91 -1.84
CA ALA A 324 -1.34 1.47 -1.73
C ALA A 324 -1.95 0.98 -0.42
N LEU A 325 -2.29 -0.30 -0.38
CA LEU A 325 -2.77 -0.99 0.82
C LEU A 325 -1.62 -1.75 1.47
N ASP A 326 -1.63 -1.81 2.80
CA ASP A 326 -0.67 -2.63 3.55
C ASP A 326 -1.34 -3.21 4.78
N TYR A 327 -1.82 -4.43 4.65
CA TYR A 327 -2.35 -5.22 5.76
C TYR A 327 -2.26 -6.70 5.44
N PHE A 328 -2.26 -7.54 6.46
CA PHE A 328 -2.29 -8.98 6.30
C PHE A 328 -2.98 -9.63 7.51
N ASP A 329 -4.03 -10.40 7.24
CA ASP A 329 -4.81 -11.09 8.23
C ASP A 329 -4.99 -12.55 7.80
N ALA A 330 -4.39 -13.46 8.56
CA ALA A 330 -4.51 -14.91 8.35
C ALA A 330 -5.58 -15.55 9.23
N SER A 331 -6.39 -14.79 9.95
CA SER A 331 -7.48 -15.29 10.79
C SER A 331 -8.82 -15.40 10.07
N ILE A 332 -8.92 -14.83 8.87
CA ILE A 332 -10.12 -14.81 8.03
C ILE A 332 -9.80 -15.18 6.58
N ASN A 333 -10.84 -15.35 5.76
CA ASN A 333 -10.69 -15.60 4.32
C ASN A 333 -9.92 -14.43 3.67
N ARG A 334 -8.80 -14.73 3.00
CA ARG A 334 -7.87 -13.74 2.45
C ARG A 334 -8.45 -12.92 1.32
N ILE A 335 -9.29 -13.53 0.48
CA ILE A 335 -9.99 -12.84 -0.62
C ILE A 335 -11.01 -11.84 -0.08
N SER A 336 -11.72 -12.23 0.99
CA SER A 336 -12.63 -11.32 1.70
C SER A 336 -11.88 -10.16 2.34
N ALA A 337 -10.73 -10.42 2.98
CA ALA A 337 -9.89 -9.39 3.58
C ALA A 337 -9.46 -8.34 2.53
N TRP A 338 -8.90 -8.78 1.41
CA TRP A 338 -8.56 -7.90 0.28
C TRP A 338 -9.74 -7.10 -0.24
N THR A 339 -10.87 -7.79 -0.52
CA THR A 339 -12.06 -7.16 -1.10
C THR A 339 -12.64 -6.10 -0.19
N VAL A 340 -12.74 -6.38 1.12
CA VAL A 340 -13.25 -5.42 2.12
C VAL A 340 -12.36 -4.19 2.20
N GLY A 341 -11.04 -4.37 2.39
CA GLY A 341 -10.12 -3.25 2.56
C GLY A 341 -10.03 -2.38 1.31
N PHE A 342 -9.89 -2.99 0.13
CA PHE A 342 -9.83 -2.26 -1.14
C PHE A 342 -11.10 -1.44 -1.38
N ARG A 343 -12.29 -2.06 -1.23
CA ARG A 343 -13.57 -1.38 -1.39
C ARG A 343 -13.78 -0.28 -0.36
N ASN A 344 -13.25 -0.42 0.85
CA ASN A 344 -13.40 0.61 1.89
C ASN A 344 -12.57 1.87 1.61
N VAL A 345 -11.36 1.74 1.08
CA VAL A 345 -10.60 2.91 0.60
C VAL A 345 -11.35 3.60 -0.55
N GLN A 346 -11.90 2.85 -1.50
CA GLN A 346 -12.69 3.43 -2.59
C GLN A 346 -13.96 4.11 -2.10
N LYS A 347 -14.66 3.53 -1.10
CA LYS A 347 -15.81 4.18 -0.46
C LYS A 347 -15.42 5.49 0.23
N ALA A 348 -14.28 5.49 0.90
CA ALA A 348 -13.78 6.69 1.55
C ALA A 348 -13.43 7.79 0.54
N LEU A 349 -12.76 7.43 -0.56
CA LEU A 349 -12.47 8.36 -1.68
C LEU A 349 -13.75 8.88 -2.34
N LEU A 350 -14.74 8.00 -2.60
CA LEU A 350 -16.03 8.43 -3.14
C LEU A 350 -16.73 9.41 -2.20
N SER A 351 -16.76 9.13 -0.91
CA SER A 351 -17.34 10.03 0.10
C SER A 351 -16.65 11.39 0.10
N ALA A 352 -15.34 11.42 -0.05
CA ALA A 352 -14.57 12.66 -0.16
C ALA A 352 -14.87 13.43 -1.45
N LEU A 353 -15.02 12.76 -2.58
CA LEU A 353 -15.43 13.36 -3.86
C LEU A 353 -16.88 13.86 -3.85
N LEU A 354 -17.76 13.26 -3.04
CA LEU A 354 -19.14 13.69 -2.86
C LEU A 354 -19.29 14.80 -1.79
N THR A 355 -18.19 15.35 -1.32
CA THR A 355 -18.18 16.48 -0.37
C THR A 355 -18.06 17.79 -1.12
N PRO A 356 -18.91 18.81 -0.85
CA PRO A 356 -18.81 20.13 -1.50
C PRO A 356 -17.65 20.95 -0.91
N ASN A 357 -16.41 20.52 -1.18
CA ASN A 357 -15.19 21.02 -0.52
C ASN A 357 -15.01 22.54 -0.69
N ASP A 358 -15.33 23.10 -1.85
CA ASP A 358 -15.17 24.56 -2.09
C ASP A 358 -16.16 25.37 -1.26
N ALA A 359 -17.42 24.92 -1.14
CA ALA A 359 -18.40 25.57 -0.29
C ALA A 359 -18.03 25.50 1.19
N LEU A 360 -17.46 24.36 1.63
CA LEU A 360 -17.00 24.22 3.03
C LEU A 360 -15.76 25.08 3.30
N ARG A 361 -14.84 25.20 2.33
CA ARG A 361 -13.68 26.09 2.42
C ARG A 361 -14.09 27.54 2.52
N ALA A 362 -15.07 27.98 1.74
CA ALA A 362 -15.59 29.35 1.84
C ALA A 362 -16.13 29.67 3.25
N LEU A 363 -16.84 28.73 3.88
CA LEU A 363 -17.29 28.91 5.26
C LEU A 363 -16.12 29.02 6.25
N GLN A 364 -15.05 28.27 6.06
CA GLN A 364 -13.85 28.37 6.88
C GLN A 364 -13.16 29.73 6.69
N ASP A 365 -13.02 30.21 5.46
CA ASP A 365 -12.38 31.49 5.15
C ASP A 365 -13.19 32.67 5.71
N GLU A 366 -14.51 32.53 5.76
CA GLU A 366 -15.43 33.48 6.39
C GLU A 366 -15.53 33.31 7.93
N GLN A 367 -14.79 32.36 8.52
CA GLN A 367 -14.81 32.02 9.96
C GLN A 367 -16.22 31.59 10.49
N ARG A 368 -17.04 31.04 9.63
CA ARG A 368 -18.39 30.53 9.93
C ARG A 368 -18.34 29.10 10.44
N PHE A 369 -17.53 28.84 11.47
CA PHE A 369 -17.23 27.50 11.96
C PHE A 369 -18.45 26.74 12.49
N THR A 370 -19.43 27.42 13.07
CA THR A 370 -20.69 26.77 13.52
C THR A 370 -21.44 26.20 12.31
N GLU A 371 -21.57 26.96 11.23
CA GLU A 371 -22.25 26.51 10.02
C GLU A 371 -21.45 25.42 9.32
N LEU A 372 -20.11 25.56 9.26
CA LEU A 372 -19.21 24.55 8.73
C LEU A 372 -19.44 23.21 9.42
N MET A 373 -19.44 23.18 10.76
CA MET A 373 -19.72 21.97 11.56
C MET A 373 -21.09 21.37 11.23
N VAL A 374 -22.15 22.18 11.23
CA VAL A 374 -23.52 21.72 10.93
C VAL A 374 -23.60 21.10 9.55
N ARG A 375 -22.98 21.71 8.54
CA ARG A 375 -22.99 21.18 7.17
C ARG A 375 -22.18 19.88 7.05
N GLN A 376 -21.01 19.81 7.69
CA GLN A 376 -20.21 18.59 7.70
C GLN A 376 -20.97 17.42 8.37
N GLU A 377 -21.68 17.66 9.48
CA GLU A 377 -22.50 16.62 10.13
C GLU A 377 -23.68 16.19 9.23
N ALA A 378 -24.34 17.13 8.56
CA ALA A 378 -25.43 16.80 7.64
C ALA A 378 -24.99 15.91 6.46
N LEU A 379 -23.75 16.04 6.00
CA LEU A 379 -23.20 15.19 4.91
C LEU A 379 -23.14 13.72 5.30
N LYS A 380 -22.96 13.39 6.59
CA LYS A 380 -22.86 12.00 7.07
C LYS A 380 -24.14 11.19 6.84
N THR A 381 -25.27 11.84 6.62
CA THR A 381 -26.58 11.21 6.40
C THR A 381 -27.06 11.29 4.93
N MET A 382 -26.21 11.79 4.04
CA MET A 382 -26.52 11.80 2.60
C MET A 382 -26.60 10.37 2.03
N PRO A 383 -27.34 10.15 0.93
CA PRO A 383 -27.56 8.82 0.36
C PRO A 383 -26.34 8.29 -0.39
N PHE A 384 -25.24 8.11 0.32
CA PHE A 384 -23.95 7.64 -0.18
C PHE A 384 -24.05 6.24 -0.80
N GLY A 385 -24.81 5.33 -0.16
CA GLY A 385 -24.92 3.93 -0.59
C GLY A 385 -25.44 3.78 -1.99
N ASP A 386 -26.41 4.59 -2.40
CA ASP A 386 -26.99 4.55 -3.75
C ASP A 386 -25.97 5.00 -4.84
N VAL A 387 -25.09 5.94 -4.52
CA VAL A 387 -24.01 6.38 -5.41
C VAL A 387 -22.89 5.34 -5.46
N TRP A 388 -22.55 4.71 -4.34
CA TRP A 388 -21.62 3.59 -4.30
C TRP A 388 -22.09 2.40 -5.15
N ASP A 389 -23.36 2.04 -5.05
CA ASP A 389 -23.92 0.96 -5.82
C ASP A 389 -23.88 1.26 -7.33
N GLU A 390 -24.14 2.51 -7.72
CA GLU A 390 -24.01 2.94 -9.12
C GLU A 390 -22.56 2.90 -9.61
N TYR A 391 -21.62 3.30 -8.78
CA TYR A 391 -20.19 3.14 -9.09
C TYR A 391 -19.83 1.67 -9.34
N CYS A 392 -20.28 0.76 -8.48
CA CYS A 392 -20.07 -0.67 -8.66
C CYS A 392 -20.67 -1.19 -9.97
N ARG A 393 -21.95 -0.86 -10.26
CA ARG A 393 -22.63 -1.25 -11.52
C ARG A 393 -21.89 -0.71 -12.74
N SER A 394 -21.46 0.54 -12.69
CA SER A 394 -20.74 1.20 -13.78
C SER A 394 -19.33 0.63 -14.03
N CYS A 395 -18.82 -0.17 -13.11
CA CYS A 395 -17.57 -0.92 -13.22
C CYS A 395 -17.80 -2.43 -13.45
N ASN A 396 -19.04 -2.87 -13.63
CA ASN A 396 -19.42 -4.27 -13.81
C ASN A 396 -18.98 -5.20 -12.67
N VAL A 397 -19.00 -4.70 -11.42
CA VAL A 397 -18.71 -5.51 -10.23
C VAL A 397 -19.96 -5.65 -9.35
N PRO A 398 -20.04 -6.71 -8.52
CA PRO A 398 -21.18 -6.94 -7.64
C PRO A 398 -21.46 -5.76 -6.69
N VAL A 399 -22.72 -5.45 -6.45
CA VAL A 399 -23.17 -4.45 -5.48
C VAL A 399 -23.43 -5.06 -4.10
N GLY A 400 -23.54 -4.22 -3.09
CA GLY A 400 -23.85 -4.66 -1.73
C GLY A 400 -22.89 -5.74 -1.23
N THR A 401 -23.46 -6.87 -0.80
CA THR A 401 -22.74 -8.05 -0.32
C THR A 401 -22.70 -9.21 -1.34
N ASP A 402 -23.23 -9.04 -2.55
CA ASP A 402 -23.35 -10.11 -3.55
C ASP A 402 -22.00 -10.70 -3.96
N TRP A 403 -20.94 -9.91 -3.85
CA TRP A 403 -19.56 -10.37 -4.07
C TRP A 403 -19.16 -11.52 -3.15
N PHE A 404 -19.77 -11.64 -1.96
CA PHE A 404 -19.39 -12.65 -0.96
C PHE A 404 -19.77 -14.06 -1.39
N GLU A 405 -20.85 -14.23 -2.16
CA GLU A 405 -21.21 -15.54 -2.73
C GLU A 405 -20.11 -16.08 -3.67
N THR A 406 -19.47 -15.21 -4.45
CA THR A 406 -18.33 -15.58 -5.29
C THR A 406 -17.15 -16.06 -4.44
N VAL A 407 -16.86 -15.38 -3.33
CA VAL A 407 -15.80 -15.79 -2.40
C VAL A 407 -16.11 -17.13 -1.76
N GLN A 408 -17.34 -17.33 -1.29
CA GLN A 408 -17.75 -18.60 -0.67
C GLN A 408 -17.67 -19.77 -1.66
N LYS A 409 -18.03 -19.52 -2.92
CA LYS A 409 -17.90 -20.53 -3.97
C LYS A 409 -16.43 -20.86 -4.22
N TYR A 410 -15.58 -19.86 -4.38
CA TYR A 410 -14.15 -20.06 -4.60
C TYR A 410 -13.48 -20.75 -3.41
N GLU A 411 -13.89 -20.43 -2.19
CA GLU A 411 -13.42 -21.11 -0.99
C GLU A 411 -13.75 -22.61 -1.02
N ARG A 412 -15.00 -23.00 -1.31
CA ARG A 412 -15.39 -24.41 -1.43
C ARG A 412 -14.67 -25.14 -2.56
N ASP A 413 -14.56 -24.49 -3.72
CA ASP A 413 -14.11 -25.13 -4.95
C ASP A 413 -12.59 -25.20 -5.08
N VAL A 414 -11.87 -24.24 -4.49
CA VAL A 414 -10.42 -24.03 -4.66
C VAL A 414 -9.68 -24.02 -3.32
N LEU A 415 -9.97 -23.01 -2.45
CA LEU A 415 -9.15 -22.75 -1.27
C LEU A 415 -9.17 -23.92 -0.27
N SER A 416 -10.31 -24.59 -0.08
CA SER A 416 -10.44 -25.75 0.81
C SER A 416 -9.59 -26.96 0.40
N LYS A 417 -9.09 -26.98 -0.83
CA LYS A 417 -8.23 -28.05 -1.36
C LYS A 417 -6.74 -27.76 -1.20
N ARG A 418 -6.39 -26.57 -0.73
CA ARG A 418 -5.02 -26.18 -0.41
C ARG A 418 -4.68 -26.63 1.01
N VAL A 419 -4.20 -27.85 1.14
CA VAL A 419 -3.81 -28.48 2.42
C VAL A 419 -2.35 -28.20 2.73
#